data_2752b7c851f0fc3293cd6fb39cbbb019
#
_entry.id   2752b7c851f0fc3293cd6fb39cbbb019
#
_cell.length_a   1.000
_cell.length_b   1.000
_cell.length_c   1.000
_cell.angle_alpha   90.00
_cell.angle_beta   90.00
_cell.angle_gamma   90.00
#
_symmetry.space_group_name_H-M   'P 1'
#
loop_
_entity.id
_entity.type
_entity.pdbx_description
1 polymer ?
#
loop_
_entity_poly.entity_id
_entity_poly.type
_entity_poly.pdbx_seq_one_letter_code
_entity_poly.pdbx_strand_id
1 'polypeptide(L)'
;MQLKAILHSSGQAALATMLLSNLSAGDTVLSHYSLYGGTHEFLYDILPRYGIKSLIADLKDISGLEKIIQQNPSLKLIHIETPANPTMRCIDIEVVTNIAKKYGILVTVDNTFATPYLQQPFKYNVDFVFHSTTKFLNGHGTAIGGVLVGRDIHFMNTTAQQFYKLLGGNSSPFDAFLLMQGIKTLGIRMDKHCMNAMTVATFLSQHPAIEKVNYNGLADHPDYNISQKQMKQAGAVLSFELAGGMEAGMRFINQLKMCVRAVSVGTVDSLLSHPASMSHSGMKREDRLKSGITDGLIRMSAGLEGTADILQDLEQALKTL
;
A
#
# COMPACT_ATOMS: atom_id res chain seq x y z
N MET A 1 -24.03 7.43 4.81
CA MET A 1 -22.90 7.75 5.71
C MET A 1 -22.23 8.99 5.16
N GLN A 2 -22.06 10.03 5.98
CA GLN A 2 -21.34 11.23 5.61
C GLN A 2 -19.85 11.06 6.00
N LEU A 3 -18.93 11.42 5.11
CA LEU A 3 -17.48 11.38 5.30
C LEU A 3 -16.88 12.75 5.04
N LYS A 4 -15.77 13.04 5.72
CA LYS A 4 -14.98 14.26 5.48
C LYS A 4 -13.60 13.89 4.99
N ALA A 5 -13.14 14.56 3.92
CA ALA A 5 -11.79 14.43 3.38
C ALA A 5 -10.98 15.70 3.60
N ILE A 6 -9.67 15.55 3.87
CA ILE A 6 -8.68 16.65 3.94
C ILE A 6 -7.54 16.27 2.99
N LEU A 7 -7.23 17.16 2.04
CA LEU A 7 -6.18 16.95 1.07
C LEU A 7 -4.84 17.47 1.60
N HIS A 8 -3.79 16.67 1.47
CA HIS A 8 -2.46 16.93 2.00
C HIS A 8 -1.40 17.02 0.90
N SER A 9 -0.26 17.63 1.20
CA SER A 9 0.89 17.75 0.30
C SER A 9 1.56 16.41 -0.04
N SER A 10 1.35 15.37 0.76
CA SER A 10 1.86 14.01 0.50
C SER A 10 1.06 12.95 1.28
N GLY A 11 1.21 11.66 0.91
CA GLY A 11 0.67 10.55 1.70
C GLY A 11 1.23 10.54 3.12
N GLN A 12 2.53 10.85 3.29
CA GLN A 12 3.15 10.93 4.62
C GLN A 12 2.57 12.08 5.47
N ALA A 13 2.26 13.22 4.87
CA ALA A 13 1.60 14.31 5.57
C ALA A 13 0.17 13.93 6.03
N ALA A 14 -0.56 13.15 5.22
CA ALA A 14 -1.86 12.60 5.60
C ALA A 14 -1.74 11.59 6.75
N LEU A 15 -0.76 10.68 6.69
CA LEU A 15 -0.45 9.72 7.75
C LEU A 15 -0.06 10.44 9.05
N ALA A 16 0.86 11.41 8.99
CA ALA A 16 1.30 12.19 10.14
C ALA A 16 0.13 12.93 10.81
N THR A 17 -0.71 13.61 10.02
CA THR A 17 -1.91 14.28 10.53
C THR A 17 -2.82 13.27 11.22
N MET A 18 -3.09 12.12 10.61
CA MET A 18 -3.95 11.08 11.18
C MET A 18 -3.40 10.55 12.51
N LEU A 19 -2.12 10.16 12.55
CA LEU A 19 -1.52 9.57 13.75
C LEU A 19 -1.39 10.60 14.89
N LEU A 20 -0.81 11.75 14.61
CA LEU A 20 -0.54 12.76 15.64
C LEU A 20 -1.80 13.46 16.16
N SER A 21 -2.89 13.51 15.38
CA SER A 21 -4.17 14.03 15.86
C SER A 21 -4.93 13.05 16.76
N ASN A 22 -4.61 11.75 16.71
CA ASN A 22 -5.27 10.69 17.49
C ASN A 22 -4.42 10.15 18.65
N LEU A 23 -3.10 10.38 18.65
CA LEU A 23 -2.17 9.80 19.59
C LEU A 23 -1.42 10.90 20.36
N SER A 24 -1.18 10.65 21.64
CA SER A 24 -0.41 11.48 22.56
C SER A 24 0.74 10.69 23.19
N ALA A 25 1.66 11.37 23.88
CA ALA A 25 2.71 10.71 24.65
C ALA A 25 2.10 9.71 25.64
N GLY A 26 2.62 8.49 25.66
CA GLY A 26 2.12 7.36 26.44
C GLY A 26 1.17 6.44 25.69
N ASP A 27 0.59 6.86 24.56
CA ASP A 27 -0.26 6.01 23.74
C ASP A 27 0.56 5.02 22.90
N THR A 28 -0.10 3.97 22.45
CA THR A 28 0.49 2.92 21.60
C THR A 28 -0.29 2.78 20.30
N VAL A 29 0.44 2.61 19.19
CA VAL A 29 -0.10 2.19 17.89
C VAL A 29 0.37 0.78 17.57
N LEU A 30 -0.50 -0.05 17.01
CA LEU A 30 -0.20 -1.38 16.52
C LEU A 30 -0.29 -1.42 15.00
N SER A 31 0.68 -2.06 14.34
CA SER A 31 0.64 -2.30 12.90
C SER A 31 0.99 -3.73 12.52
N HIS A 32 0.68 -4.11 11.28
CA HIS A 32 1.23 -5.33 10.68
C HIS A 32 2.70 -5.11 10.29
N TYR A 33 3.48 -6.18 10.18
CA TYR A 33 4.91 -6.09 9.81
C TYR A 33 5.13 -5.70 8.33
N SER A 34 4.15 -5.89 7.46
CA SER A 34 4.25 -5.50 6.05
C SER A 34 3.66 -4.10 5.85
N LEU A 35 4.52 -3.12 5.70
CA LEU A 35 4.19 -1.70 5.55
C LEU A 35 5.06 -1.05 4.48
N TYR A 36 4.56 0.04 3.91
CA TYR A 36 5.40 0.95 3.15
C TYR A 36 6.57 1.47 3.99
N GLY A 37 7.78 1.53 3.40
CA GLY A 37 9.00 1.91 4.12
C GLY A 37 8.89 3.22 4.89
N GLY A 38 8.30 4.27 4.29
CA GLY A 38 8.09 5.55 4.96
C GLY A 38 7.09 5.49 6.12
N THR A 39 6.10 4.59 6.07
CA THR A 39 5.18 4.33 7.19
C THR A 39 5.93 3.62 8.32
N HIS A 40 6.74 2.63 7.98
CA HIS A 40 7.58 1.93 8.95
C HIS A 40 8.53 2.92 9.66
N GLU A 41 9.27 3.71 8.92
CA GLU A 41 10.17 4.74 9.47
C GLU A 41 9.43 5.72 10.38
N PHE A 42 8.25 6.18 9.96
CA PHE A 42 7.45 7.09 10.78
C PHE A 42 7.02 6.46 12.10
N LEU A 43 6.55 5.21 12.07
CA LEU A 43 6.09 4.50 13.27
C LEU A 43 7.25 4.17 14.24
N TYR A 44 8.41 3.75 13.73
CA TYR A 44 9.46 3.18 14.57
C TYR A 44 10.63 4.12 14.86
N ASP A 45 10.84 5.16 14.05
CA ASP A 45 11.94 6.10 14.25
C ASP A 45 11.45 7.50 14.66
N ILE A 46 10.24 7.90 14.22
CA ILE A 46 9.71 9.24 14.47
C ILE A 46 8.77 9.26 15.69
N LEU A 47 7.73 8.43 15.73
CA LEU A 47 6.75 8.44 16.82
C LEU A 47 7.36 8.23 18.22
N PRO A 48 8.41 7.39 18.41
CA PRO A 48 9.04 7.25 19.72
C PRO A 48 9.64 8.55 20.27
N ARG A 49 10.08 9.47 19.39
CA ARG A 49 10.59 10.79 19.80
C ARG A 49 9.51 11.69 20.42
N TYR A 50 8.25 11.37 20.15
CA TYR A 50 7.07 12.04 20.73
C TYR A 50 6.45 11.26 21.88
N GLY A 51 7.15 10.23 22.40
CA GLY A 51 6.67 9.39 23.49
C GLY A 51 5.54 8.43 23.11
N ILE A 52 5.29 8.22 21.82
CA ILE A 52 4.29 7.29 21.31
C ILE A 52 4.96 5.96 21.00
N LYS A 53 4.43 4.87 21.55
CA LYS A 53 4.98 3.51 21.36
C LYS A 53 4.39 2.88 20.11
N SER A 54 5.22 2.16 19.35
CA SER A 54 4.78 1.38 18.20
C SER A 54 5.02 -0.11 18.42
N LEU A 55 4.02 -0.93 18.11
CA LEU A 55 4.07 -2.39 18.18
C LEU A 55 3.86 -2.99 16.79
N ILE A 56 4.53 -4.12 16.55
CA ILE A 56 4.33 -4.96 15.36
C ILE A 56 3.71 -6.28 15.77
N ALA A 57 2.70 -6.75 15.02
CA ALA A 57 2.14 -8.08 15.17
C ALA A 57 1.63 -8.64 13.84
N ASP A 58 1.41 -9.95 13.82
CA ASP A 58 0.62 -10.57 12.75
C ASP A 58 -0.87 -10.31 12.98
N LEU A 59 -1.43 -9.35 12.25
CA LEU A 59 -2.86 -9.02 12.35
C LEU A 59 -3.78 -10.13 11.79
N LYS A 60 -3.22 -11.22 11.26
CA LYS A 60 -3.96 -12.42 10.83
C LYS A 60 -4.10 -13.45 11.97
N ASP A 61 -3.21 -13.41 12.95
CA ASP A 61 -3.36 -14.19 14.19
C ASP A 61 -4.37 -13.49 15.10
N ILE A 62 -5.63 -13.89 14.96
CA ILE A 62 -6.74 -13.29 15.68
C ILE A 62 -6.61 -13.47 17.20
N SER A 63 -6.18 -14.65 17.64
CA SER A 63 -5.99 -14.92 19.06
C SER A 63 -4.80 -14.16 19.65
N GLY A 64 -3.75 -14.01 18.87
CA GLY A 64 -2.59 -13.17 19.21
C GLY A 64 -2.94 -11.70 19.29
N LEU A 65 -3.75 -11.20 18.35
CA LEU A 65 -4.22 -9.82 18.33
C LEU A 65 -5.02 -9.47 19.61
N GLU A 66 -5.97 -10.30 20.02
CA GLU A 66 -6.75 -10.05 21.25
C GLU A 66 -5.85 -10.06 22.50
N LYS A 67 -4.87 -10.98 22.59
CA LYS A 67 -3.87 -10.99 23.69
C LYS A 67 -3.04 -9.72 23.72
N ILE A 68 -2.54 -9.25 22.56
CA ILE A 68 -1.76 -8.02 22.46
C ILE A 68 -2.60 -6.83 22.95
N ILE A 69 -3.86 -6.72 22.54
CA ILE A 69 -4.77 -5.67 22.99
C ILE A 69 -4.92 -5.68 24.51
N GLN A 70 -5.20 -6.85 25.11
CA GLN A 70 -5.41 -7.01 26.56
C GLN A 70 -4.14 -6.69 27.36
N GLN A 71 -2.96 -6.99 26.82
CA GLN A 71 -1.66 -6.74 27.47
C GLN A 71 -1.18 -5.29 27.32
N ASN A 72 -1.80 -4.49 26.44
CA ASN A 72 -1.39 -3.12 26.15
C ASN A 72 -2.56 -2.15 26.32
N PRO A 73 -2.93 -1.76 27.55
CA PRO A 73 -4.05 -0.86 27.81
C PRO A 73 -3.87 0.56 27.21
N SER A 74 -2.64 0.93 26.85
CA SER A 74 -2.33 2.18 26.15
C SER A 74 -2.54 2.10 24.63
N LEU A 75 -2.92 0.93 24.08
CA LEU A 75 -3.19 0.77 22.66
C LEU A 75 -4.43 1.55 22.25
N LYS A 76 -4.27 2.53 21.37
CA LYS A 76 -5.32 3.44 20.91
C LYS A 76 -5.71 3.23 19.46
N LEU A 77 -4.77 2.73 18.64
CA LEU A 77 -4.94 2.71 17.21
C LEU A 77 -4.28 1.47 16.59
N ILE A 78 -4.99 0.82 15.67
CA ILE A 78 -4.45 -0.22 14.78
C ILE A 78 -4.37 0.36 13.38
N HIS A 79 -3.17 0.29 12.78
CA HIS A 79 -2.90 0.72 11.42
C HIS A 79 -2.76 -0.48 10.49
N ILE A 80 -3.54 -0.50 9.41
CA ILE A 80 -3.57 -1.57 8.39
C ILE A 80 -3.13 -0.99 7.05
N GLU A 81 -2.22 -1.68 6.36
CA GLU A 81 -1.94 -1.50 4.92
C GLU A 81 -2.40 -2.76 4.19
N THR A 82 -3.35 -2.63 3.25
CA THR A 82 -3.89 -3.79 2.54
C THR A 82 -4.49 -3.41 1.18
N PRO A 83 -4.02 -4.04 0.07
CA PRO A 83 -2.88 -4.97 -0.03
C PRO A 83 -1.54 -4.33 0.31
N ALA A 84 -0.62 -5.08 0.90
CA ALA A 84 0.66 -4.58 1.39
C ALA A 84 1.77 -4.66 0.33
N ASN A 85 2.59 -3.62 0.25
CA ASN A 85 3.75 -3.54 -0.63
C ASN A 85 4.97 -4.25 0.01
N PRO A 86 5.75 -5.07 -0.73
CA PRO A 86 5.57 -5.50 -2.13
C PRO A 86 4.93 -6.88 -2.28
N THR A 87 4.53 -7.52 -1.20
CA THR A 87 4.13 -8.94 -1.16
C THR A 87 2.67 -9.19 -1.50
N MET A 88 1.89 -8.15 -1.72
CA MET A 88 0.44 -8.19 -2.00
C MET A 88 -0.37 -8.94 -0.94
N ARG A 89 0.17 -9.07 0.30
CA ARG A 89 -0.55 -9.71 1.41
C ARG A 89 -1.75 -8.86 1.80
N CYS A 90 -2.86 -9.54 2.09
CA CYS A 90 -4.10 -8.88 2.48
C CYS A 90 -4.44 -9.16 3.95
N ILE A 91 -4.91 -8.14 4.64
CA ILE A 91 -5.49 -8.23 6.00
C ILE A 91 -7.00 -8.15 5.87
N ASP A 92 -7.71 -9.03 6.56
CA ASP A 92 -9.18 -8.97 6.66
C ASP A 92 -9.59 -7.76 7.51
N ILE A 93 -10.01 -6.69 6.84
CA ILE A 93 -10.36 -5.41 7.47
C ILE A 93 -11.51 -5.60 8.46
N GLU A 94 -12.51 -6.41 8.09
CA GLU A 94 -13.71 -6.63 8.92
C GLU A 94 -13.35 -7.33 10.22
N VAL A 95 -12.53 -8.38 10.15
CA VAL A 95 -12.13 -9.17 11.32
C VAL A 95 -11.33 -8.30 12.30
N VAL A 96 -10.31 -7.59 11.82
CA VAL A 96 -9.49 -6.73 12.67
C VAL A 96 -10.33 -5.61 13.29
N THR A 97 -11.20 -4.97 12.48
CA THR A 97 -12.03 -3.87 12.96
C THR A 97 -13.04 -4.34 14.01
N ASN A 98 -13.66 -5.48 13.81
CA ASN A 98 -14.62 -6.04 14.78
C ASN A 98 -13.97 -6.34 16.13
N ILE A 99 -12.71 -6.82 16.13
CA ILE A 99 -11.95 -7.02 17.36
C ILE A 99 -11.61 -5.68 18.00
N ALA A 100 -11.01 -4.76 17.25
CA ALA A 100 -10.62 -3.44 17.77
C ALA A 100 -11.79 -2.69 18.43
N LYS A 101 -12.97 -2.74 17.82
CA LYS A 101 -14.18 -2.07 18.33
C LYS A 101 -14.67 -2.61 19.68
N LYS A 102 -14.47 -3.90 19.98
CA LYS A 102 -14.80 -4.45 21.32
C LYS A 102 -14.02 -3.76 22.44
N TYR A 103 -12.83 -3.22 22.13
CA TYR A 103 -11.92 -2.57 23.08
C TYR A 103 -11.84 -1.06 22.91
N GLY A 104 -12.68 -0.47 22.08
CA GLY A 104 -12.69 0.99 21.82
C GLY A 104 -11.45 1.51 21.09
N ILE A 105 -10.75 0.64 20.33
CA ILE A 105 -9.54 0.96 19.60
C ILE A 105 -9.91 1.47 18.20
N LEU A 106 -9.26 2.55 17.76
CA LEU A 106 -9.42 3.13 16.43
C LEU A 106 -8.72 2.23 15.37
N VAL A 107 -9.32 2.14 14.20
CA VAL A 107 -8.75 1.43 13.06
C VAL A 107 -8.56 2.37 11.89
N THR A 108 -7.36 2.35 11.31
CA THR A 108 -7.01 3.12 10.13
C THR A 108 -6.52 2.21 9.01
N VAL A 109 -6.83 2.58 7.77
CA VAL A 109 -6.42 1.80 6.59
C VAL A 109 -5.70 2.68 5.59
N ASP A 110 -4.48 2.30 5.23
CA ASP A 110 -3.86 2.75 3.98
C ASP A 110 -4.48 1.97 2.82
N ASN A 111 -5.28 2.66 2.03
CA ASN A 111 -6.00 2.08 0.90
C ASN A 111 -5.41 2.51 -0.45
N THR A 112 -4.14 2.91 -0.46
CA THR A 112 -3.46 3.49 -1.62
C THR A 112 -3.47 2.57 -2.84
N PHE A 113 -3.15 1.27 -2.66
CA PHE A 113 -3.05 0.33 -3.78
C PHE A 113 -4.41 -0.08 -4.35
N ALA A 114 -5.38 -0.28 -3.47
CA ALA A 114 -6.72 -0.67 -3.88
C ALA A 114 -7.55 0.49 -4.44
N THR A 115 -7.35 1.71 -3.96
CA THR A 115 -8.19 2.88 -4.25
C THR A 115 -9.63 2.71 -3.74
N PRO A 116 -10.42 3.78 -3.63
CA PRO A 116 -11.83 3.65 -3.24
C PRO A 116 -12.70 2.96 -4.32
N TYR A 117 -12.16 2.79 -5.53
CA TYR A 117 -12.84 2.07 -6.61
C TYR A 117 -12.86 0.56 -6.39
N LEU A 118 -11.74 -0.01 -5.92
CA LEU A 118 -11.63 -1.46 -5.72
C LEU A 118 -11.98 -1.88 -4.29
N GLN A 119 -11.64 -1.08 -3.27
CA GLN A 119 -11.84 -1.42 -1.86
C GLN A 119 -12.41 -0.24 -1.10
N GLN A 120 -13.43 -0.50 -0.27
CA GLN A 120 -14.15 0.53 0.48
C GLN A 120 -14.11 0.23 2.00
N PRO A 121 -13.00 0.54 2.71
CA PRO A 121 -12.82 0.13 4.11
C PRO A 121 -13.90 0.63 5.06
N PHE A 122 -14.54 1.77 4.77
CA PHE A 122 -15.64 2.28 5.59
C PHE A 122 -16.87 1.35 5.66
N LYS A 123 -17.03 0.41 4.74
CA LYS A 123 -18.07 -0.65 4.84
C LYS A 123 -17.82 -1.60 6.01
N TYR A 124 -16.57 -1.70 6.45
CA TYR A 124 -16.10 -2.52 7.57
C TYR A 124 -15.89 -1.72 8.86
N ASN A 125 -16.54 -0.57 8.97
CA ASN A 125 -16.57 0.26 10.18
C ASN A 125 -15.21 0.80 10.66
N VAL A 126 -14.24 1.00 9.77
CA VAL A 126 -12.98 1.69 10.10
C VAL A 126 -13.22 3.17 10.41
N ASP A 127 -12.31 3.81 11.16
CA ASP A 127 -12.44 5.21 11.56
C ASP A 127 -11.84 6.15 10.55
N PHE A 128 -10.66 5.79 10.01
CA PHE A 128 -9.94 6.60 9.04
C PHE A 128 -9.44 5.76 7.89
N VAL A 129 -9.44 6.37 6.70
CA VAL A 129 -8.78 5.85 5.51
C VAL A 129 -7.89 6.94 4.96
N PHE A 130 -6.67 6.59 4.61
CA PHE A 130 -5.85 7.52 3.86
C PHE A 130 -5.33 6.89 2.55
N HIS A 131 -4.92 7.77 1.64
CA HIS A 131 -4.31 7.40 0.38
C HIS A 131 -3.14 8.33 0.08
N SER A 132 -2.07 7.79 -0.47
CA SER A 132 -1.15 8.59 -1.27
C SER A 132 -1.83 8.90 -2.60
N THR A 133 -2.28 10.14 -2.79
CA THR A 133 -2.88 10.56 -4.06
C THR A 133 -1.88 10.64 -5.19
N THR A 134 -0.57 10.64 -4.86
CA THR A 134 0.56 10.48 -5.79
C THR A 134 0.41 9.27 -6.71
N LYS A 135 -0.29 8.23 -6.25
CA LYS A 135 -0.43 6.93 -6.91
C LYS A 135 -1.66 6.92 -7.83
N PHE A 136 -2.44 5.87 -7.82
CA PHE A 136 -3.59 5.64 -8.72
C PHE A 136 -4.66 6.75 -8.70
N LEU A 137 -4.85 7.48 -7.59
CA LEU A 137 -5.85 8.54 -7.55
C LEU A 137 -5.53 9.68 -8.53
N ASN A 138 -4.29 10.17 -8.57
CA ASN A 138 -3.81 11.05 -9.63
C ASN A 138 -3.61 10.24 -10.93
N GLY A 139 -2.86 9.15 -10.85
CA GLY A 139 -2.70 8.14 -11.90
C GLY A 139 -1.81 8.54 -13.08
N HIS A 140 -1.25 9.75 -13.09
CA HIS A 140 -0.47 10.28 -14.21
C HIS A 140 0.99 10.63 -13.85
N GLY A 141 1.40 10.39 -12.60
CA GLY A 141 2.76 10.73 -12.14
C GLY A 141 3.07 12.22 -12.10
N THR A 142 2.05 13.09 -12.15
CA THR A 142 2.17 14.54 -12.35
C THR A 142 2.17 15.36 -11.06
N ALA A 143 1.75 14.76 -9.92
CA ALA A 143 1.67 15.46 -8.63
C ALA A 143 1.95 14.52 -7.46
N ILE A 144 2.49 15.08 -6.39
CA ILE A 144 2.61 14.43 -5.09
C ILE A 144 1.46 14.90 -4.21
N GLY A 145 0.84 13.97 -3.46
CA GLY A 145 -0.24 14.36 -2.56
C GLY A 145 -0.71 13.23 -1.67
N GLY A 146 -1.57 13.55 -0.74
CA GLY A 146 -2.24 12.64 0.15
C GLY A 146 -3.66 13.07 0.46
N VAL A 147 -4.51 12.15 0.88
CA VAL A 147 -5.84 12.47 1.39
C VAL A 147 -6.12 11.63 2.63
N LEU A 148 -6.55 12.30 3.69
CA LEU A 148 -7.11 11.69 4.89
C LEU A 148 -8.63 11.79 4.82
N VAL A 149 -9.32 10.66 5.03
CA VAL A 149 -10.78 10.59 5.10
C VAL A 149 -11.17 10.03 6.46
N GLY A 150 -12.10 10.68 7.13
CA GLY A 150 -12.59 10.27 8.43
C GLY A 150 -14.11 10.25 8.50
N ARG A 151 -14.63 9.44 9.41
CA ARG A 151 -16.05 9.25 9.67
C ARG A 151 -16.61 10.26 10.66
N ASP A 152 -15.82 10.61 11.67
CA ASP A 152 -16.19 11.64 12.66
C ASP A 152 -15.96 13.03 12.05
N ILE A 153 -17.07 13.64 11.61
CA ILE A 153 -17.06 14.96 10.96
C ILE A 153 -16.61 16.07 11.93
N HIS A 154 -16.97 15.95 13.22
CA HIS A 154 -16.56 16.94 14.21
C HIS A 154 -15.05 16.88 14.43
N PHE A 155 -14.51 15.69 14.71
CA PHE A 155 -13.06 15.47 14.83
C PHE A 155 -12.30 15.96 13.58
N MET A 156 -12.77 15.64 12.40
CA MET A 156 -12.14 16.03 11.14
C MET A 156 -12.15 17.55 10.91
N ASN A 157 -13.20 18.26 11.35
CA ASN A 157 -13.31 19.72 11.21
C ASN A 157 -12.59 20.48 12.33
N THR A 158 -12.26 19.85 13.44
CA THR A 158 -11.60 20.47 14.60
C THR A 158 -10.17 19.96 14.75
N THR A 159 -9.98 18.82 15.40
CA THR A 159 -8.66 18.30 15.77
C THR A 159 -7.80 17.97 14.54
N ALA A 160 -8.31 17.17 13.61
CA ALA A 160 -7.54 16.83 12.41
C ALA A 160 -7.21 18.07 11.57
N GLN A 161 -8.17 19.01 11.43
CA GLN A 161 -7.95 20.27 10.71
C GLN A 161 -6.92 21.17 11.42
N GLN A 162 -6.86 21.15 12.75
CA GLN A 162 -5.85 21.89 13.52
C GLN A 162 -4.44 21.33 13.24
N PHE A 163 -4.26 20.01 13.33
CA PHE A 163 -2.98 19.35 13.02
C PHE A 163 -2.57 19.57 11.56
N TYR A 164 -3.49 19.40 10.62
CA TYR A 164 -3.27 19.71 9.21
C TYR A 164 -2.68 21.11 9.00
N LYS A 165 -3.31 22.12 9.62
CA LYS A 165 -2.89 23.52 9.51
C LYS A 165 -1.53 23.77 10.16
N LEU A 166 -1.32 23.25 11.38
CA LEU A 166 -0.13 23.56 12.17
C LEU A 166 1.11 22.75 11.74
N LEU A 167 0.94 21.53 11.21
CA LEU A 167 2.03 20.75 10.66
C LEU A 167 2.41 21.18 9.23
N GLY A 168 1.60 22.04 8.59
CA GLY A 168 1.91 22.57 7.27
C GLY A 168 1.77 21.58 6.12
N GLY A 169 0.99 20.49 6.32
CA GLY A 169 0.77 19.47 5.29
C GLY A 169 -0.16 19.87 4.14
N ASN A 170 -0.27 21.16 3.85
CA ASN A 170 -1.23 21.72 2.88
C ASN A 170 -0.88 21.29 1.44
N SER A 171 -1.89 20.84 0.69
CA SER A 171 -1.76 20.63 -0.75
C SER A 171 -1.77 21.94 -1.50
N SER A 172 -1.04 22.02 -2.62
CA SER A 172 -1.15 23.17 -3.51
C SER A 172 -2.49 23.12 -4.29
N PRO A 173 -3.07 24.27 -4.64
CA PRO A 173 -4.27 24.30 -5.50
C PRO A 173 -4.04 23.65 -6.88
N PHE A 174 -2.83 23.72 -7.42
CA PHE A 174 -2.48 23.11 -8.70
C PHE A 174 -2.45 21.57 -8.60
N ASP A 175 -1.86 21.00 -7.54
CA ASP A 175 -1.88 19.57 -7.30
C ASP A 175 -3.31 19.05 -7.06
N ALA A 176 -4.13 19.83 -6.37
CA ALA A 176 -5.55 19.53 -6.20
C ALA A 176 -6.32 19.52 -7.54
N PHE A 177 -6.01 20.44 -8.44
CA PHE A 177 -6.58 20.46 -9.80
C PHE A 177 -6.17 19.21 -10.58
N LEU A 178 -4.88 18.85 -10.59
CA LEU A 178 -4.39 17.63 -11.26
C LEU A 178 -5.04 16.36 -10.69
N LEU A 179 -5.17 16.27 -9.37
CA LEU A 179 -5.86 15.16 -8.73
C LEU A 179 -7.34 15.07 -9.15
N MET A 180 -8.04 16.20 -9.22
CA MET A 180 -9.43 16.24 -9.69
C MET A 180 -9.57 15.72 -11.14
N GLN A 181 -8.60 16.00 -12.03
CA GLN A 181 -8.60 15.43 -13.36
C GLN A 181 -8.36 13.92 -13.33
N GLY A 182 -7.38 13.45 -12.53
CA GLY A 182 -7.08 12.03 -12.37
C GLY A 182 -8.25 11.21 -11.84
N ILE A 183 -8.98 11.71 -10.85
CA ILE A 183 -10.14 11.01 -10.26
C ILE A 183 -11.26 10.77 -11.28
N LYS A 184 -11.48 11.69 -12.24
CA LYS A 184 -12.52 11.53 -13.25
C LYS A 184 -12.38 10.28 -14.11
N THR A 185 -11.17 9.78 -14.29
CA THR A 185 -10.85 8.59 -15.09
C THR A 185 -10.47 7.37 -14.23
N LEU A 186 -10.56 7.48 -12.88
CA LEU A 186 -10.09 6.44 -11.98
C LEU A 186 -10.69 5.07 -12.31
N GLY A 187 -12.00 4.98 -12.49
CA GLY A 187 -12.70 3.71 -12.72
C GLY A 187 -12.18 2.98 -13.95
N ILE A 188 -12.17 3.66 -15.12
CA ILE A 188 -11.72 3.07 -16.38
C ILE A 188 -10.22 2.73 -16.36
N ARG A 189 -9.40 3.54 -15.68
CA ARG A 189 -7.97 3.23 -15.50
C ARG A 189 -7.78 2.00 -14.62
N MET A 190 -8.47 1.91 -13.49
CA MET A 190 -8.35 0.76 -12.60
C MET A 190 -8.82 -0.54 -13.25
N ASP A 191 -9.90 -0.52 -14.03
CA ASP A 191 -10.35 -1.70 -14.77
C ASP A 191 -9.28 -2.18 -15.76
N LYS A 192 -8.66 -1.27 -16.52
CA LYS A 192 -7.58 -1.62 -17.46
C LYS A 192 -6.31 -2.08 -16.74
N HIS A 193 -5.90 -1.40 -15.67
CA HIS A 193 -4.77 -1.80 -14.83
C HIS A 193 -4.94 -3.22 -14.28
N CYS A 194 -6.10 -3.53 -13.70
CA CYS A 194 -6.38 -4.85 -13.12
C CYS A 194 -6.39 -5.94 -14.20
N MET A 195 -6.96 -5.65 -15.37
CA MET A 195 -6.93 -6.58 -16.50
C MET A 195 -5.50 -6.89 -16.94
N ASN A 196 -4.66 -5.86 -17.11
CA ASN A 196 -3.26 -6.05 -17.46
C ASN A 196 -2.50 -6.82 -16.38
N ALA A 197 -2.69 -6.46 -15.10
CA ALA A 197 -2.04 -7.14 -13.98
C ALA A 197 -2.41 -8.63 -13.89
N MET A 198 -3.68 -8.98 -14.07
CA MET A 198 -4.13 -10.38 -14.07
C MET A 198 -3.50 -11.16 -15.23
N THR A 199 -3.50 -10.60 -16.44
CA THR A 199 -2.90 -11.25 -17.60
C THR A 199 -1.39 -11.46 -17.42
N VAL A 200 -0.69 -10.44 -16.93
CA VAL A 200 0.75 -10.52 -16.62
C VAL A 200 1.01 -11.57 -15.52
N ALA A 201 0.23 -11.56 -14.44
CA ALA A 201 0.39 -12.53 -13.35
C ALA A 201 0.19 -13.97 -13.84
N THR A 202 -0.82 -14.21 -14.68
CA THR A 202 -1.07 -15.52 -15.30
C THR A 202 0.06 -15.95 -16.22
N PHE A 203 0.58 -15.04 -17.05
CA PHE A 203 1.73 -15.32 -17.91
C PHE A 203 2.97 -15.69 -17.09
N LEU A 204 3.30 -14.87 -16.09
CA LEU A 204 4.47 -15.10 -15.24
C LEU A 204 4.38 -16.38 -14.41
N SER A 205 3.18 -16.76 -13.95
CA SER A 205 2.99 -18.00 -13.17
C SER A 205 3.27 -19.28 -13.95
N GLN A 206 3.34 -19.19 -15.27
CA GLN A 206 3.63 -20.31 -16.17
C GLN A 206 5.05 -20.25 -16.77
N HIS A 207 5.80 -19.19 -16.49
CA HIS A 207 7.10 -18.96 -17.10
C HIS A 207 8.23 -19.67 -16.33
N PRO A 208 9.13 -20.46 -17.00
CA PRO A 208 10.13 -21.28 -16.32
C PRO A 208 11.20 -20.49 -15.53
N ALA A 209 11.45 -19.22 -15.86
CA ALA A 209 12.38 -18.35 -15.12
C ALA A 209 11.76 -17.75 -13.84
N ILE A 210 10.49 -18.02 -13.55
CA ILE A 210 9.76 -17.47 -12.42
C ILE A 210 9.53 -18.55 -11.36
N GLU A 211 10.02 -18.32 -10.15
CA GLU A 211 9.82 -19.27 -9.03
C GLU A 211 8.47 -19.07 -8.35
N LYS A 212 7.99 -17.83 -8.30
CA LYS A 212 6.75 -17.48 -7.61
C LYS A 212 6.16 -16.17 -8.11
N VAL A 213 4.84 -16.07 -8.15
CA VAL A 213 4.10 -14.83 -8.38
C VAL A 213 3.28 -14.49 -7.14
N ASN A 214 3.44 -13.29 -6.63
CA ASN A 214 2.63 -12.74 -5.54
C ASN A 214 1.61 -11.76 -6.14
N TYR A 215 0.41 -12.28 -6.38
CA TYR A 215 -0.73 -11.48 -6.86
C TYR A 215 -2.01 -12.04 -6.25
N ASN A 216 -2.67 -11.23 -5.43
CA ASN A 216 -3.86 -11.61 -4.65
C ASN A 216 -5.11 -11.92 -5.50
N GLY A 217 -4.99 -11.83 -6.83
CA GLY A 217 -5.98 -12.29 -7.81
C GLY A 217 -5.80 -13.71 -8.30
N LEU A 218 -4.64 -14.34 -8.06
CA LEU A 218 -4.41 -15.74 -8.39
C LEU A 218 -4.96 -16.65 -7.29
N ALA A 219 -5.58 -17.76 -7.67
CA ALA A 219 -6.25 -18.67 -6.74
C ALA A 219 -5.32 -19.36 -5.72
N ASP A 220 -4.04 -19.48 -6.05
CA ASP A 220 -3.00 -20.04 -5.19
C ASP A 220 -2.39 -19.02 -4.23
N HIS A 221 -2.75 -17.73 -4.35
CA HIS A 221 -2.30 -16.72 -3.39
C HIS A 221 -2.92 -16.97 -2.01
N PRO A 222 -2.13 -16.95 -0.91
CA PRO A 222 -2.62 -17.31 0.43
C PRO A 222 -3.76 -16.42 0.94
N ASP A 223 -3.90 -15.21 0.40
CA ASP A 223 -4.93 -14.26 0.80
C ASP A 223 -5.99 -14.04 -0.30
N TYR A 224 -6.09 -14.95 -1.27
CA TYR A 224 -7.06 -14.88 -2.37
C TYR A 224 -8.50 -14.65 -1.85
N ASN A 225 -8.94 -15.46 -0.89
CA ASN A 225 -10.30 -15.36 -0.33
C ASN A 225 -10.56 -14.02 0.37
N ILE A 226 -9.55 -13.46 1.06
CA ILE A 226 -9.65 -12.13 1.68
C ILE A 226 -9.79 -11.06 0.59
N SER A 227 -8.98 -11.14 -0.46
CA SER A 227 -9.07 -10.24 -1.61
C SER A 227 -10.46 -10.30 -2.27
N GLN A 228 -10.96 -11.50 -2.57
CA GLN A 228 -12.29 -11.67 -3.17
C GLN A 228 -13.43 -11.13 -2.28
N LYS A 229 -13.30 -11.24 -0.97
CA LYS A 229 -14.29 -10.74 0.00
C LYS A 229 -14.38 -9.22 0.01
N GLN A 230 -13.24 -8.52 -0.01
CA GLN A 230 -13.19 -7.10 0.29
C GLN A 230 -12.84 -6.18 -0.88
N MET A 231 -12.40 -6.74 -2.01
CA MET A 231 -12.02 -5.99 -3.20
C MET A 231 -12.88 -6.37 -4.41
N LYS A 232 -13.17 -5.37 -5.26
CA LYS A 232 -13.88 -5.59 -6.55
C LYS A 232 -13.02 -6.37 -7.54
N GLN A 233 -11.71 -6.10 -7.56
CA GLN A 233 -10.66 -6.76 -8.35
C GLN A 233 -9.35 -6.71 -7.55
N ALA A 234 -8.37 -7.54 -7.89
CA ALA A 234 -7.16 -7.72 -7.10
C ALA A 234 -6.15 -6.56 -7.14
N GLY A 235 -6.39 -5.56 -7.99
CA GLY A 235 -5.53 -4.39 -8.12
C GLY A 235 -4.51 -4.50 -9.26
N ALA A 236 -3.63 -3.50 -9.31
CA ALA A 236 -2.72 -3.29 -10.45
C ALA A 236 -1.26 -3.64 -10.11
N VAL A 237 -0.97 -3.95 -8.87
CA VAL A 237 0.40 -4.21 -8.41
C VAL A 237 0.55 -5.70 -8.14
N LEU A 238 1.67 -6.26 -8.62
CA LEU A 238 2.08 -7.63 -8.35
C LEU A 238 3.58 -7.67 -8.07
N SER A 239 4.06 -8.76 -7.52
CA SER A 239 5.49 -9.04 -7.48
C SER A 239 5.75 -10.50 -7.85
N PHE A 240 6.97 -10.78 -8.30
CA PHE A 240 7.38 -12.12 -8.70
C PHE A 240 8.85 -12.35 -8.39
N GLU A 241 9.21 -13.61 -8.19
CA GLU A 241 10.56 -14.07 -7.86
C GLU A 241 11.23 -14.61 -9.10
N LEU A 242 12.39 -14.09 -9.42
CA LEU A 242 13.24 -14.62 -10.49
C LEU A 242 14.19 -15.70 -9.95
N ALA A 243 14.30 -16.79 -10.66
CA ALA A 243 15.37 -17.74 -10.46
C ALA A 243 16.73 -17.06 -10.72
N GLY A 244 17.73 -17.31 -9.85
CA GLY A 244 19.06 -16.68 -9.95
C GLY A 244 19.27 -15.42 -9.13
N GLY A 245 18.29 -15.01 -8.30
CA GLY A 245 18.45 -14.02 -7.23
C GLY A 245 18.87 -12.62 -7.71
N MET A 246 19.84 -12.01 -7.03
CA MET A 246 20.25 -10.60 -7.22
C MET A 246 20.72 -10.30 -8.65
N GLU A 247 21.54 -11.16 -9.22
CA GLU A 247 22.08 -10.94 -10.58
C GLU A 247 20.98 -11.04 -11.65
N ALA A 248 20.09 -12.04 -11.53
CA ALA A 248 18.95 -12.18 -12.42
C ALA A 248 18.02 -10.96 -12.31
N GLY A 249 17.72 -10.51 -11.09
CA GLY A 249 16.92 -9.30 -10.86
C GLY A 249 17.49 -8.05 -11.52
N MET A 250 18.78 -7.80 -11.33
CA MET A 250 19.46 -6.66 -11.96
C MET A 250 19.54 -6.79 -13.48
N ARG A 251 19.82 -8.00 -14.00
CA ARG A 251 19.85 -8.24 -15.45
C ARG A 251 18.50 -8.02 -16.08
N PHE A 252 17.46 -8.62 -15.54
CA PHE A 252 16.08 -8.49 -16.02
C PHE A 252 15.64 -7.03 -16.11
N ILE A 253 15.78 -6.27 -14.99
CA ILE A 253 15.29 -4.89 -14.94
C ILE A 253 16.03 -3.96 -15.92
N ASN A 254 17.28 -4.28 -16.28
CA ASN A 254 18.07 -3.51 -17.23
C ASN A 254 17.78 -3.86 -18.70
N GLN A 255 17.09 -4.96 -18.98
CA GLN A 255 16.74 -5.37 -20.34
C GLN A 255 15.33 -4.90 -20.77
N LEU A 256 14.55 -4.31 -19.86
CA LEU A 256 13.26 -3.74 -20.20
C LEU A 256 13.42 -2.58 -21.19
N LYS A 257 12.55 -2.53 -22.22
CA LYS A 257 12.59 -1.54 -23.29
C LYS A 257 11.42 -0.56 -23.26
N MET A 258 10.24 -1.04 -22.89
CA MET A 258 9.02 -0.26 -22.83
C MET A 258 8.62 0.01 -21.37
N CYS A 259 8.61 -1.01 -20.55
CA CYS A 259 8.29 -0.87 -19.12
C CYS A 259 9.37 -0.03 -18.41
N VAL A 260 8.95 0.91 -17.61
CA VAL A 260 9.84 1.89 -16.99
C VAL A 260 10.43 1.37 -15.68
N ARG A 261 11.74 1.44 -15.53
CA ARG A 261 12.41 1.15 -14.26
C ARG A 261 12.22 2.30 -13.27
N ALA A 262 11.33 2.12 -12.30
CA ALA A 262 11.01 3.13 -11.30
C ALA A 262 10.54 2.53 -9.97
N VAL A 263 10.82 3.23 -8.86
CA VAL A 263 10.39 2.81 -7.52
C VAL A 263 8.95 3.20 -7.19
N SER A 264 8.27 3.95 -8.06
CA SER A 264 6.87 4.35 -7.88
C SER A 264 5.90 3.26 -8.32
N VAL A 265 4.61 3.52 -8.18
CA VAL A 265 3.48 2.71 -8.67
C VAL A 265 2.31 3.62 -9.03
N GLY A 266 1.36 3.10 -9.81
CA GLY A 266 0.06 3.74 -9.96
C GLY A 266 0.00 4.89 -10.96
N THR A 267 0.92 4.90 -11.94
CA THR A 267 0.85 5.76 -13.12
C THR A 267 0.24 5.00 -14.29
N VAL A 268 -0.06 5.72 -15.37
CA VAL A 268 -0.50 5.11 -16.63
C VAL A 268 0.54 4.17 -17.24
N ASP A 269 1.82 4.38 -16.90
CA ASP A 269 2.94 3.56 -17.37
C ASP A 269 3.11 2.29 -16.53
N SER A 270 3.57 1.21 -17.15
CA SER A 270 4.03 0.00 -16.47
C SER A 270 5.39 0.27 -15.80
N LEU A 271 5.40 0.24 -14.46
CA LEU A 271 6.58 0.51 -13.67
C LEU A 271 7.11 -0.76 -13.00
N LEU A 272 8.40 -1.03 -13.16
CA LEU A 272 9.07 -2.15 -12.49
C LEU A 272 10.19 -1.66 -11.59
N SER A 273 10.37 -2.35 -10.48
CA SER A 273 11.49 -2.15 -9.56
C SER A 273 12.03 -3.48 -9.09
N HIS A 274 13.34 -3.52 -8.84
CA HIS A 274 14.02 -4.59 -8.13
C HIS A 274 14.31 -4.08 -6.69
N PRO A 275 13.45 -4.37 -5.71
CA PRO A 275 13.54 -3.75 -4.38
C PRO A 275 14.90 -3.93 -3.72
N ALA A 276 15.51 -5.10 -3.88
CA ALA A 276 16.79 -5.44 -3.27
C ALA A 276 17.94 -4.54 -3.72
N SER A 277 17.98 -4.10 -4.98
CA SER A 277 19.04 -3.19 -5.51
C SER A 277 18.60 -1.73 -5.61
N MET A 278 17.31 -1.42 -5.35
CA MET A 278 16.73 -0.08 -5.50
C MET A 278 16.20 0.47 -4.18
N SER A 279 14.91 0.29 -3.91
CA SER A 279 14.21 0.92 -2.78
C SER A 279 14.64 0.40 -1.39
N HIS A 280 15.22 -0.79 -1.30
CA HIS A 280 15.65 -1.44 -0.04
C HIS A 280 17.15 -1.77 -0.04
N SER A 281 17.93 -1.16 -0.93
CA SER A 281 19.38 -1.41 -1.04
C SER A 281 20.16 -1.02 0.21
N GLY A 282 19.68 -0.06 1.00
CA GLY A 282 20.28 0.34 2.28
C GLY A 282 19.90 -0.54 3.46
N MET A 283 18.95 -1.47 3.31
CA MET A 283 18.51 -2.38 4.37
C MET A 283 19.45 -3.59 4.44
N LYS A 284 19.73 -4.06 5.67
CA LYS A 284 20.47 -5.32 5.85
C LYS A 284 19.71 -6.47 5.21
N ARG A 285 20.42 -7.38 4.54
CA ARG A 285 19.84 -8.51 3.82
C ARG A 285 18.90 -9.35 4.71
N GLU A 286 19.31 -9.61 5.95
CA GLU A 286 18.51 -10.41 6.90
C GLU A 286 17.16 -9.76 7.21
N ASP A 287 17.13 -8.44 7.43
CA ASP A 287 15.92 -7.70 7.75
C ASP A 287 15.01 -7.58 6.51
N ARG A 288 15.60 -7.43 5.33
CA ARG A 288 14.91 -7.44 4.04
C ARG A 288 14.22 -8.77 3.78
N LEU A 289 14.90 -9.90 4.02
CA LEU A 289 14.33 -11.24 3.89
C LEU A 289 13.19 -11.49 4.88
N LYS A 290 13.30 -11.04 6.13
CA LYS A 290 12.21 -11.10 7.12
C LYS A 290 10.96 -10.35 6.67
N SER A 291 11.14 -9.28 5.90
CA SER A 291 10.05 -8.50 5.30
C SER A 291 9.49 -9.14 4.01
N GLY A 292 9.97 -10.35 3.63
CA GLY A 292 9.54 -11.04 2.42
C GLY A 292 10.11 -10.47 1.13
N ILE A 293 11.17 -9.66 1.21
CA ILE A 293 11.84 -9.07 0.04
C ILE A 293 13.12 -9.84 -0.21
N THR A 294 13.04 -10.80 -1.12
CA THR A 294 14.16 -11.66 -1.52
C THR A 294 15.11 -10.97 -2.48
N ASP A 295 16.20 -11.67 -2.80
CA ASP A 295 17.21 -11.13 -3.73
C ASP A 295 16.71 -11.12 -5.19
N GLY A 296 15.76 -11.99 -5.56
CA GLY A 296 15.20 -12.08 -6.91
C GLY A 296 13.83 -11.40 -7.09
N LEU A 297 13.31 -10.73 -6.04
CA LEU A 297 12.00 -10.11 -6.08
C LEU A 297 11.92 -8.93 -7.04
N ILE A 298 11.02 -9.00 -8.00
CA ILE A 298 10.62 -7.87 -8.85
C ILE A 298 9.22 -7.43 -8.47
N ARG A 299 9.01 -6.13 -8.29
CA ARG A 299 7.68 -5.55 -8.13
C ARG A 299 7.28 -4.84 -9.42
N MET A 300 6.07 -5.09 -9.88
CA MET A 300 5.47 -4.44 -11.04
C MET A 300 4.18 -3.72 -10.66
N SER A 301 4.02 -2.51 -11.16
CA SER A 301 2.75 -1.81 -11.26
C SER A 301 2.33 -1.81 -12.74
N ALA A 302 1.35 -2.62 -13.09
CA ALA A 302 0.88 -2.73 -14.47
C ALA A 302 0.23 -1.43 -14.92
N GLY A 303 0.66 -0.89 -16.05
CA GLY A 303 0.13 0.33 -16.67
C GLY A 303 -1.09 0.09 -17.55
N LEU A 304 -1.33 1.04 -18.45
CA LEU A 304 -2.48 1.04 -19.38
C LEU A 304 -2.13 0.65 -20.81
N GLU A 305 -0.88 0.34 -21.08
CA GLU A 305 -0.37 -0.01 -22.40
C GLU A 305 -1.09 -1.25 -22.97
N GLY A 306 -0.86 -1.52 -24.23
CA GLY A 306 -1.33 -2.76 -24.87
C GLY A 306 -0.83 -3.98 -24.10
N THR A 307 -1.74 -4.88 -23.69
CA THR A 307 -1.37 -6.07 -22.92
C THR A 307 -0.31 -6.91 -23.63
N ALA A 308 -0.43 -7.03 -24.97
CA ALA A 308 0.54 -7.77 -25.78
C ALA A 308 1.94 -7.13 -25.74
N ASP A 309 2.01 -5.81 -25.73
CA ASP A 309 3.28 -5.07 -25.70
C ASP A 309 3.97 -5.25 -24.35
N ILE A 310 3.19 -5.20 -23.23
CA ILE A 310 3.70 -5.50 -21.89
C ILE A 310 4.29 -6.93 -21.85
N LEU A 311 3.52 -7.92 -22.31
CA LEU A 311 3.98 -9.32 -22.31
C LEU A 311 5.23 -9.51 -23.18
N GLN A 312 5.29 -8.88 -24.34
CA GLN A 312 6.45 -8.94 -25.25
C GLN A 312 7.70 -8.36 -24.57
N ASP A 313 7.57 -7.23 -23.86
CA ASP A 313 8.71 -6.61 -23.18
C ASP A 313 9.21 -7.46 -22.02
N LEU A 314 8.30 -8.04 -21.22
CA LEU A 314 8.66 -8.97 -20.15
C LEU A 314 9.34 -10.22 -20.70
N GLU A 315 8.77 -10.86 -21.73
CA GLU A 315 9.29 -12.08 -22.35
C GLU A 315 10.69 -11.87 -22.93
N GLN A 316 10.94 -10.75 -23.64
CA GLN A 316 12.25 -10.48 -24.21
C GLN A 316 13.31 -10.25 -23.12
N ALA A 317 12.94 -9.64 -21.98
CA ALA A 317 13.84 -9.45 -20.85
C ALA A 317 14.10 -10.78 -20.12
N LEU A 318 13.07 -11.63 -19.92
CA LEU A 318 13.22 -12.95 -19.30
C LEU A 318 14.11 -13.90 -20.11
N LYS A 319 14.10 -13.83 -21.45
CA LYS A 319 14.98 -14.63 -22.32
C LYS A 319 16.47 -14.35 -22.13
N THR A 320 16.85 -13.31 -21.44
CA THR A 320 18.26 -12.98 -21.15
C THR A 320 18.79 -13.63 -19.88
N LEU A 321 17.90 -14.28 -19.12
CA LEU A 321 18.25 -14.98 -17.87
C LEU A 321 18.68 -16.40 -18.13
#